data_2cc3e9bee5e6aee016eb0110f51831e9
#
_entry.id   2cc3e9bee5e6aee016eb0110f51831e9
#
_cell.length_a   1.000
_cell.length_b   1.000
_cell.length_c   1.000
_cell.angle_alpha   90.00
_cell.angle_beta   90.00
_cell.angle_gamma   90.00
#
_symmetry.space_group_name_H-M   'P 1'
#
loop_
_entity.id
_entity.type
_entity.pdbx_description
1 polymer ?
#
loop_
_entity_poly.entity_id
_entity_poly.type
_entity_poly.pdbx_seq_one_letter_code
_entity_poly.pdbx_strand_id
1 'polypeptide(L)'
;MKYKDFETLKKNEDFKNVYNKRNSYANRELIMYISKNGTDTKRLGVSVSKKVGNSIVRHRLARLVREAFRLNTDHIPDGIDVVVVVKAGLKDKGYTETCKSMIHLLKLHNMYR
;
A
#
# COMPACT_ATOMS: atom_id res chain seq x y z
N MET A 1 3.91 -7.33 11.95
CA MET A 1 4.84 -6.28 12.40
C MET A 1 4.08 -4.97 12.60
N LYS A 2 4.37 -4.28 13.67
CA LYS A 2 3.72 -3.01 13.98
C LYS A 2 4.73 -1.88 13.82
N TYR A 3 4.38 -0.87 13.03
CA TYR A 3 5.20 0.32 12.86
C TYR A 3 4.73 1.41 13.82
N LYS A 4 5.60 2.37 14.11
CA LYS A 4 5.31 3.45 15.04
C LYS A 4 4.08 4.28 14.63
N ASP A 5 3.96 4.58 13.33
CA ASP A 5 2.97 5.53 12.82
C ASP A 5 1.81 4.86 12.08
N PHE A 6 1.86 3.54 11.92
CA PHE A 6 0.77 2.82 11.28
C PHE A 6 0.82 1.33 11.66
N GLU A 7 -0.29 0.64 11.42
CA GLU A 7 -0.39 -0.80 11.65
C GLU A 7 -0.43 -1.55 10.33
N THR A 8 -0.04 -2.82 10.33
CA THR A 8 -0.12 -3.66 9.14
C THR A 8 -1.38 -4.52 9.17
N LEU A 9 -2.03 -4.64 8.02
CA LEU A 9 -3.14 -5.58 7.85
C LEU A 9 -2.56 -6.98 7.64
N LYS A 10 -3.08 -7.96 8.32
CA LYS A 10 -2.59 -9.34 8.26
C LYS A 10 -3.66 -10.35 7.91
N LYS A 11 -4.91 -10.11 8.31
CA LYS A 11 -6.00 -11.06 8.13
C LYS A 11 -6.59 -10.95 6.72
N ASN A 12 -6.89 -12.09 6.11
CA ASN A 12 -7.55 -12.10 4.81
C ASN A 12 -8.88 -11.34 4.83
N GLU A 13 -9.60 -11.41 5.93
CA GLU A 13 -10.85 -10.68 6.10
C GLU A 13 -10.65 -9.17 5.98
N ASP A 14 -9.60 -8.64 6.57
CA ASP A 14 -9.30 -7.20 6.49
C ASP A 14 -9.02 -6.78 5.05
N PHE A 15 -8.27 -7.59 4.30
CA PHE A 15 -8.03 -7.33 2.89
C PHE A 15 -9.33 -7.35 2.08
N LYS A 16 -10.17 -8.36 2.30
CA LYS A 16 -11.46 -8.48 1.61
C LYS A 16 -12.35 -7.27 1.86
N ASN A 17 -12.39 -6.79 3.11
CA ASN A 17 -13.20 -5.64 3.46
C ASN A 17 -12.79 -4.40 2.66
N VAL A 18 -11.50 -4.21 2.48
CA VAL A 18 -10.98 -3.07 1.70
C VAL A 18 -11.29 -3.25 0.21
N TYR A 19 -11.06 -4.46 -0.33
CA TYR A 19 -11.37 -4.76 -1.74
C TYR A 19 -12.85 -4.56 -2.05
N ASN A 20 -13.73 -4.94 -1.12
CA ASN A 20 -15.18 -4.87 -1.34
C ASN A 20 -15.70 -3.44 -1.43
N LYS A 21 -14.97 -2.46 -0.92
CA LYS A 21 -15.34 -1.04 -1.09
C LYS A 21 -15.12 -0.55 -2.51
N ARG A 22 -14.31 -1.25 -3.29
CA ARG A 22 -14.04 -0.97 -4.71
C ARG A 22 -13.53 0.44 -4.98
N ASN A 23 -12.90 1.05 -3.99
CA ASN A 23 -12.32 2.39 -4.14
C ASN A 23 -10.83 2.25 -4.45
N SER A 24 -10.50 2.17 -5.73
CA SER A 24 -9.13 1.93 -6.15
C SER A 24 -8.71 2.81 -7.32
N TYR A 25 -7.41 3.07 -7.38
CA TYR A 25 -6.72 3.63 -8.53
C TYR A 25 -5.50 2.80 -8.81
N ALA A 26 -5.04 2.81 -10.04
CA ALA A 26 -3.89 2.02 -10.47
C ALA A 26 -2.97 2.86 -11.35
N ASN A 27 -1.70 2.51 -11.30
CA ASN A 27 -0.70 2.98 -12.26
C ASN A 27 0.09 1.78 -12.77
N ARG A 28 1.23 2.02 -13.43
CA ARG A 28 2.02 0.94 -14.01
C ARG A 28 2.53 -0.04 -12.95
N GLU A 29 2.86 0.46 -11.76
CA GLU A 29 3.54 -0.32 -10.73
C GLU A 29 2.63 -0.89 -9.67
N LEU A 30 1.54 -0.22 -9.35
CA LEU A 30 0.71 -0.52 -8.18
C LEU A 30 -0.77 -0.36 -8.47
N ILE A 31 -1.58 -1.07 -7.66
CA ILE A 31 -3.01 -0.77 -7.50
C ILE A 31 -3.18 -0.42 -6.03
N MET A 32 -3.88 0.68 -5.73
CA MET A 32 -4.10 1.11 -4.36
C MET A 32 -5.59 1.18 -4.07
N TYR A 33 -6.02 0.44 -3.03
CA TYR A 33 -7.39 0.48 -2.51
C TYR A 33 -7.38 1.24 -1.20
N ILE A 34 -8.36 2.09 -0.97
CA ILE A 34 -8.51 2.82 0.28
C ILE A 34 -9.93 2.67 0.82
N SER A 35 -10.04 2.50 2.13
CA SER A 35 -11.31 2.39 2.82
C SER A 35 -11.20 3.06 4.19
N LYS A 36 -12.25 3.76 4.61
CA LYS A 36 -12.32 4.27 5.99
C LYS A 36 -12.45 3.10 6.95
N ASN A 37 -11.78 3.16 8.10
CA ASN A 37 -11.77 2.07 9.06
C ASN A 37 -12.44 2.36 10.39
N GLY A 38 -13.01 3.56 10.55
CA GLY A 38 -13.72 3.93 11.78
C GLY A 38 -12.85 4.12 12.99
N THR A 39 -11.53 4.15 12.84
CA THR A 39 -10.57 4.33 13.92
C THR A 39 -9.76 5.61 13.70
N ASP A 40 -8.84 5.89 14.61
CA ASP A 40 -7.91 7.00 14.47
C ASP A 40 -6.52 6.55 14.02
N THR A 41 -6.42 5.35 13.48
CA THR A 41 -5.14 4.80 13.03
C THR A 41 -5.13 4.58 11.52
N LYS A 42 -3.93 4.55 10.97
CA LYS A 42 -3.68 4.14 9.57
C LYS A 42 -3.29 2.67 9.57
N ARG A 43 -3.82 1.89 8.64
CA ARG A 43 -3.40 0.49 8.47
C ARG A 43 -3.02 0.25 7.02
N LEU A 44 -1.94 -0.49 6.81
CA LEU A 44 -1.41 -0.80 5.47
C LEU A 44 -1.33 -2.30 5.27
N GLY A 45 -1.89 -2.77 4.16
CA GLY A 45 -1.71 -4.13 3.68
C GLY A 45 -0.99 -4.11 2.34
N VAL A 46 -0.08 -5.04 2.14
CA VAL A 46 0.66 -5.16 0.88
C VAL A 46 0.45 -6.57 0.34
N SER A 47 0.05 -6.66 -0.92
CA SER A 47 -0.16 -7.94 -1.60
C SER A 47 0.75 -8.02 -2.82
N VAL A 48 1.56 -9.08 -2.89
CA VAL A 48 2.43 -9.35 -4.03
C VAL A 48 2.20 -10.80 -4.46
N SER A 49 1.64 -11.00 -5.66
CA SER A 49 1.35 -12.35 -6.13
C SER A 49 2.61 -13.09 -6.59
N LYS A 50 2.51 -14.42 -6.62
CA LYS A 50 3.60 -15.27 -7.10
C LYS A 50 3.97 -14.98 -8.56
N LYS A 51 3.07 -14.42 -9.33
CA LYS A 51 3.32 -14.03 -10.73
C LYS A 51 4.36 -12.94 -10.87
N VAL A 52 4.55 -12.12 -9.84
CA VAL A 52 5.51 -11.02 -9.87
C VAL A 52 6.95 -11.53 -9.73
N GLY A 53 7.15 -12.57 -8.92
CA GLY A 53 8.46 -13.13 -8.72
C GLY A 53 8.49 -14.15 -7.61
N ASN A 54 9.68 -14.67 -7.31
CA ASN A 54 9.88 -15.62 -6.22
C ASN A 54 9.76 -14.93 -4.86
N SER A 55 9.90 -15.69 -3.78
CA SER A 55 9.72 -15.17 -2.43
C SER A 55 10.69 -14.03 -2.09
N ILE A 56 11.92 -14.12 -2.54
CA ILE A 56 12.94 -13.07 -2.30
C ILE A 56 12.50 -11.76 -2.96
N VAL A 57 12.10 -11.83 -4.22
CA VAL A 57 11.61 -10.67 -4.98
C VAL A 57 10.38 -10.07 -4.30
N ARG A 58 9.41 -10.93 -3.94
CA ARG A 58 8.16 -10.47 -3.31
C ARG A 58 8.41 -9.79 -1.98
N HIS A 59 9.29 -10.32 -1.16
CA HIS A 59 9.66 -9.71 0.13
C HIS A 59 10.31 -8.35 -0.08
N ARG A 60 11.21 -8.24 -1.06
CA ARG A 60 11.88 -6.98 -1.38
C ARG A 60 10.87 -5.91 -1.81
N LEU A 61 9.94 -6.26 -2.69
CA LEU A 61 8.94 -5.31 -3.19
C LEU A 61 7.97 -4.87 -2.09
N ALA A 62 7.53 -5.80 -1.26
CA ALA A 62 6.66 -5.47 -0.13
C ALA A 62 7.36 -4.52 0.84
N ARG A 63 8.64 -4.75 1.09
CA ARG A 63 9.45 -3.89 1.96
C ARG A 63 9.57 -2.47 1.40
N LEU A 64 9.79 -2.34 0.08
CA LEU A 64 9.84 -1.02 -0.56
C LEU A 64 8.54 -0.25 -0.35
N VAL A 65 7.41 -0.91 -0.50
CA VAL A 65 6.08 -0.28 -0.31
C VAL A 65 5.91 0.16 1.14
N ARG A 66 6.24 -0.70 2.10
CA ARG A 66 6.13 -0.37 3.53
C ARG A 66 7.01 0.81 3.90
N GLU A 67 8.24 0.85 3.38
CA GLU A 67 9.14 1.97 3.65
C GLU A 67 8.64 3.26 3.03
N ALA A 68 8.13 3.22 1.80
CA ALA A 68 7.56 4.39 1.17
C ALA A 68 6.36 4.92 1.96
N PHE A 69 5.52 4.02 2.46
CA PHE A 69 4.38 4.41 3.28
C PHE A 69 4.85 5.03 4.62
N ARG A 70 5.78 4.36 5.28
CA ARG A 70 6.32 4.82 6.58
C ARG A 70 6.87 6.24 6.50
N LEU A 71 7.64 6.53 5.45
CA LEU A 71 8.28 7.84 5.31
C LEU A 71 7.31 8.94 4.87
N ASN A 72 6.09 8.57 4.48
CA ASN A 72 5.08 9.54 4.05
C ASN A 72 3.87 9.61 5.00
N THR A 73 3.93 8.99 6.17
CA THR A 73 2.78 8.92 7.08
C THR A 73 2.26 10.29 7.51
N ASP A 74 3.14 11.27 7.63
CA ASP A 74 2.73 12.63 8.00
C ASP A 74 1.83 13.29 6.95
N HIS A 75 1.89 12.81 5.72
CA HIS A 75 1.07 13.31 4.62
C HIS A 75 -0.21 12.52 4.42
N ILE A 76 -0.39 11.43 5.16
CA ILE A 76 -1.51 10.49 4.99
C ILE A 76 -2.47 10.64 6.18
N PRO A 77 -3.77 10.82 5.95
CA PRO A 77 -4.72 10.99 7.06
C PRO A 77 -4.88 9.70 7.86
N ASP A 78 -5.24 9.85 9.13
CA ASP A 78 -5.62 8.73 9.98
C ASP A 78 -7.00 8.21 9.61
N GLY A 79 -7.35 7.04 10.12
CA GLY A 79 -8.69 6.49 9.97
C GLY A 79 -8.93 5.80 8.64
N ILE A 80 -7.87 5.39 7.95
CA ILE A 80 -8.00 4.68 6.67
C ILE A 80 -7.19 3.38 6.67
N ASP A 81 -7.72 2.42 5.92
CA ASP A 81 -7.00 1.22 5.52
C ASP A 81 -6.56 1.40 4.08
N VAL A 82 -5.29 1.15 3.83
CA VAL A 82 -4.70 1.21 2.48
C VAL A 82 -4.20 -0.19 2.12
N VAL A 83 -4.68 -0.73 1.01
CA VAL A 83 -4.15 -1.98 0.47
C VAL A 83 -3.47 -1.68 -0.84
N VAL A 84 -2.21 -2.06 -0.93
CA VAL A 84 -1.39 -1.88 -2.13
C VAL A 84 -1.13 -3.24 -2.75
N VAL A 85 -1.59 -3.40 -3.99
CA VAL A 85 -1.31 -4.61 -4.78
C VAL A 85 -0.15 -4.26 -5.71
N VAL A 86 0.95 -5.00 -5.57
CA VAL A 86 2.15 -4.76 -6.35
C VAL A 86 2.03 -5.47 -7.69
N LYS A 87 2.26 -4.72 -8.77
CA LYS A 87 2.21 -5.23 -10.13
C LYS A 87 3.62 -5.54 -10.61
N ALA A 88 3.72 -6.34 -11.68
CA ALA A 88 5.01 -6.69 -12.28
C ALA A 88 5.84 -5.46 -12.69
N GLY A 89 5.18 -4.35 -12.98
CA GLY A 89 5.86 -3.10 -13.35
C GLY A 89 6.80 -2.54 -12.29
N LEU A 90 6.66 -2.98 -11.02
CA LEU A 90 7.54 -2.55 -9.95
C LEU A 90 8.81 -3.40 -9.85
N LYS A 91 8.83 -4.57 -10.48
CA LYS A 91 9.86 -5.59 -10.25
C LYS A 91 11.30 -5.08 -10.35
N ASP A 92 11.58 -4.23 -11.34
CA ASP A 92 12.94 -3.73 -11.60
C ASP A 92 13.14 -2.30 -11.11
N LYS A 93 12.23 -1.81 -10.27
CA LYS A 93 12.28 -0.45 -9.74
C LYS A 93 12.84 -0.43 -8.33
N GLY A 94 13.33 0.72 -7.92
CA GLY A 94 13.86 0.92 -6.59
C GLY A 94 12.94 1.75 -5.70
N TYR A 95 13.51 2.23 -4.61
CA TYR A 95 12.76 2.98 -3.60
C TYR A 95 12.17 4.29 -4.16
N THR A 96 12.97 5.06 -4.91
CA THR A 96 12.51 6.36 -5.45
C THR A 96 11.27 6.20 -6.32
N GLU A 97 11.30 5.23 -7.22
CA GLU A 97 10.16 4.97 -8.12
C GLU A 97 8.95 4.46 -7.35
N THR A 98 9.18 3.62 -6.34
CA THR A 98 8.11 3.12 -5.47
C THR A 98 7.43 4.28 -4.74
N CYS A 99 8.22 5.19 -4.20
CA CYS A 99 7.73 6.36 -3.48
C CYS A 99 6.89 7.26 -4.39
N LYS A 100 7.39 7.55 -5.60
CA LYS A 100 6.64 8.34 -6.60
C LYS A 100 5.32 7.69 -6.95
N SER A 101 5.33 6.38 -7.14
CA SER A 101 4.13 5.63 -7.51
C SER A 101 3.10 5.65 -6.38
N MET A 102 3.54 5.50 -5.13
CA MET A 102 2.67 5.58 -3.94
C MET A 102 2.04 6.96 -3.80
N ILE A 103 2.84 8.00 -3.91
CA ILE A 103 2.37 9.39 -3.79
C ILE A 103 1.36 9.71 -4.89
N HIS A 104 1.64 9.28 -6.10
CA HIS A 104 0.74 9.46 -7.23
C HIS A 104 -0.66 8.91 -6.92
N LEU A 105 -0.72 7.66 -6.44
CA LEU A 105 -2.00 7.02 -6.13
C LEU A 105 -2.68 7.65 -4.92
N LEU A 106 -1.92 8.04 -3.90
CA LEU A 106 -2.48 8.74 -2.75
C LEU A 106 -3.11 10.07 -3.15
N LYS A 107 -2.48 10.79 -4.09
CA LYS A 107 -3.04 12.03 -4.61
C LYS A 107 -4.32 11.79 -5.41
N LEU A 108 -4.37 10.73 -6.20
CA LEU A 108 -5.58 10.36 -6.94
C LEU A 108 -6.74 10.05 -5.98
N HIS A 109 -6.45 9.44 -4.85
CA HIS A 109 -7.43 9.18 -3.79
C HIS A 109 -7.76 10.43 -2.95
N ASN A 110 -7.07 11.53 -3.18
CA ASN A 110 -7.18 12.75 -2.38
C ASN A 110 -6.79 12.49 -0.91
N MET A 111 -5.79 11.65 -0.70
CA MET A 111 -5.32 11.22 0.63
C MET A 111 -3.84 11.59 0.87
N TYR A 112 -3.33 12.55 0.13
CA TYR A 112 -1.96 13.05 0.33
C TYR A 112 -2.03 14.56 0.60
N ARG A 113 -1.61 14.93 1.82
CA ARG A 113 -1.69 16.32 2.29
C ARG A 113 -0.39 17.09 2.16
#